data_583736bae8f7f954735ab62a4b2cd5ea
#
_entry.id   583736bae8f7f954735ab62a4b2cd5ea
#
_cell.length_a   1.000
_cell.length_b   1.000
_cell.length_c   1.000
_cell.angle_alpha   90.00
_cell.angle_beta   90.00
_cell.angle_gamma   90.00
#
_symmetry.space_group_name_H-M   'P 1'
#
loop_
_entity.id
_entity.type
_entity.pdbx_description
1 polymer ?
#
loop_
_entity_poly.entity_id
_entity_poly.type
_entity_poly.pdbx_seq_one_letter_code
_entity_poly.pdbx_strand_id
1 'polypeptide(L)'
;MSEYTTVYLRSKANPLLDYREQPSWEEIQNLSEDELNQIRNEIKEHNKNVDRSLGCELFYLSTTPSRHLNILHWSPSPKILTTELLDEVLEFYNEEIEYNKRSIANNKETIAKLEARIVKANVDLYEKISEEIDDCNESIGYLEDELENKQYLYNKFYFAKGILDNKSNAEDYELVYTKC
;
A
#
# COMPACT_ATOMS: atom_id res chain seq x y z
N MET A 1 -0.77 -10.04 11.60
CA MET A 1 0.06 -10.44 10.44
C MET A 1 0.22 -9.21 9.56
N SER A 2 1.45 -8.89 9.19
CA SER A 2 1.70 -7.79 8.24
C SER A 2 1.32 -8.30 6.86
N GLU A 3 0.46 -7.58 6.18
CA GLU A 3 0.06 -7.88 4.82
C GLU A 3 0.94 -7.08 3.87
N TYR A 4 1.39 -7.72 2.80
CA TYR A 4 2.25 -7.08 1.80
C TYR A 4 1.56 -7.17 0.44
N THR A 5 1.63 -6.10 -0.32
CA THR A 5 1.28 -6.10 -1.73
C THR A 5 2.56 -6.00 -2.53
N THR A 6 2.77 -6.92 -3.45
CA THR A 6 3.92 -6.89 -4.35
C THR A 6 3.45 -6.60 -5.76
N VAL A 7 4.16 -5.71 -6.45
CA VAL A 7 3.92 -5.37 -7.85
C VAL A 7 5.04 -5.94 -8.70
N TYR A 8 4.65 -6.63 -9.78
CA TYR A 8 5.54 -7.33 -10.71
C TYR A 8 5.37 -6.79 -12.12
N LEU A 9 6.45 -6.80 -12.88
CA LEU A 9 6.45 -6.64 -14.33
C LEU A 9 6.57 -8.01 -14.98
N ARG A 10 5.59 -8.41 -15.79
CA ARG A 10 5.57 -9.70 -16.47
C ARG A 10 5.35 -9.56 -17.96
N SER A 11 5.79 -10.58 -18.72
CA SER A 11 5.48 -10.68 -20.15
C SER A 11 4.06 -11.19 -20.36
N LYS A 12 3.32 -10.56 -21.26
CA LYS A 12 1.99 -11.01 -21.69
C LYS A 12 2.00 -12.31 -22.47
N ALA A 13 3.17 -12.75 -22.96
CA ALA A 13 3.32 -14.01 -23.67
C ALA A 13 3.00 -15.25 -22.81
N ASN A 14 3.06 -15.11 -21.49
CA ASN A 14 2.74 -16.18 -20.55
C ASN A 14 1.31 -16.00 -20.00
N PRO A 15 0.54 -17.07 -19.76
CA PRO A 15 -0.76 -16.94 -19.10
C PRO A 15 -0.60 -16.46 -17.65
N LEU A 16 -1.51 -15.59 -17.19
CA LEU A 16 -1.63 -15.27 -15.77
C LEU A 16 -2.36 -16.43 -15.10
N LEU A 17 -1.75 -16.98 -14.06
CA LEU A 17 -2.30 -18.12 -13.31
C LEU A 17 -2.82 -17.61 -11.96
N ASP A 18 -3.93 -18.19 -11.52
CA ASP A 18 -4.49 -17.93 -10.18
C ASP A 18 -3.90 -18.90 -9.15
N TYR A 19 -3.72 -18.42 -7.92
CA TYR A 19 -3.38 -19.29 -6.80
C TYR A 19 -4.53 -20.25 -6.51
N ARG A 20 -4.17 -21.51 -6.21
CA ARG A 20 -5.13 -22.48 -5.67
C ARG A 20 -5.13 -22.41 -4.15
N GLU A 21 -6.34 -22.31 -3.61
CA GLU A 21 -6.55 -22.35 -2.17
C GLU A 21 -6.41 -23.77 -1.63
N GLN A 22 -6.10 -23.88 -0.33
CA GLN A 22 -6.16 -25.15 0.36
C GLN A 22 -7.61 -25.66 0.42
N PRO A 23 -7.85 -26.97 0.32
CA PRO A 23 -9.18 -27.52 0.41
C PRO A 23 -9.82 -27.15 1.74
N SER A 24 -11.11 -26.85 1.72
CA SER A 24 -11.90 -26.55 2.90
C SER A 24 -11.99 -27.75 3.87
N TRP A 25 -12.36 -27.47 5.11
CA TRP A 25 -12.57 -28.54 6.09
C TRP A 25 -13.58 -29.60 5.60
N GLU A 26 -14.64 -29.18 4.91
CA GLU A 26 -15.67 -30.07 4.39
C GLU A 26 -15.14 -31.02 3.30
N GLU A 27 -14.24 -30.51 2.45
CA GLU A 27 -13.62 -31.30 1.38
C GLU A 27 -12.63 -32.35 1.92
N ILE A 28 -11.94 -32.06 3.02
CA ILE A 28 -10.92 -32.95 3.58
C ILE A 28 -11.47 -34.04 4.51
N GLN A 29 -12.70 -33.89 5.03
CA GLN A 29 -13.28 -34.80 6.04
C GLN A 29 -13.31 -36.29 5.61
N ASN A 30 -13.39 -36.57 4.32
CA ASN A 30 -13.52 -37.91 3.77
C ASN A 30 -12.25 -38.39 3.04
N LEU A 31 -11.16 -37.62 3.10
CA LEU A 31 -9.91 -37.97 2.46
C LEU A 31 -9.01 -38.76 3.44
N SER A 32 -8.30 -39.72 2.91
CA SER A 32 -7.17 -40.33 3.62
C SER A 32 -6.01 -39.37 3.75
N GLU A 33 -5.09 -39.64 4.66
CA GLU A 33 -3.89 -38.80 4.85
C GLU A 33 -3.03 -38.74 3.58
N ASP A 34 -2.93 -39.84 2.83
CA ASP A 34 -2.19 -39.88 1.58
C ASP A 34 -2.81 -39.02 0.49
N GLU A 35 -4.13 -39.09 0.33
CA GLU A 35 -4.88 -38.24 -0.62
C GLU A 35 -4.76 -36.75 -0.27
N LEU A 36 -4.84 -36.42 1.02
CA LEU A 36 -4.67 -35.05 1.49
C LEU A 36 -3.25 -34.52 1.22
N ASN A 37 -2.24 -35.35 1.46
CA ASN A 37 -0.85 -35.00 1.17
C ASN A 37 -0.59 -34.83 -0.33
N GLN A 38 -1.20 -35.67 -1.16
CA GLN A 38 -1.12 -35.52 -2.62
C GLN A 38 -1.73 -34.18 -3.06
N ILE A 39 -2.95 -33.85 -2.63
CA ILE A 39 -3.61 -32.58 -2.96
C ILE A 39 -2.78 -31.38 -2.51
N ARG A 40 -2.25 -31.41 -1.29
CA ARG A 40 -1.39 -30.32 -0.78
C ARG A 40 -0.13 -30.14 -1.62
N ASN A 41 0.48 -31.23 -2.07
CA ASN A 41 1.65 -31.17 -2.93
C ASN A 41 1.32 -30.62 -4.33
N GLU A 42 0.19 -31.01 -4.91
CA GLU A 42 -0.29 -30.47 -6.18
C GLU A 42 -0.57 -28.97 -6.10
N ILE A 43 -1.24 -28.51 -5.04
CA ILE A 43 -1.48 -27.08 -4.80
C ILE A 43 -0.14 -26.33 -4.64
N LYS A 44 0.79 -26.89 -3.86
CA LYS A 44 2.10 -26.27 -3.65
C LYS A 44 2.89 -26.10 -4.94
N GLU A 45 2.92 -27.13 -5.80
CA GLU A 45 3.63 -27.05 -7.07
C GLU A 45 2.91 -26.14 -8.06
N HIS A 46 1.57 -26.11 -8.06
CA HIS A 46 0.81 -25.16 -8.85
C HIS A 46 1.13 -23.71 -8.43
N ASN A 47 1.07 -23.40 -7.13
CA ASN A 47 1.32 -22.06 -6.61
C ASN A 47 2.75 -21.59 -6.85
N LYS A 48 3.73 -22.50 -6.81
CA LYS A 48 5.09 -22.22 -7.26
C LYS A 48 5.17 -21.81 -8.74
N ASN A 49 4.35 -22.40 -9.60
CA ASN A 49 4.30 -22.04 -11.01
C ASN A 49 3.62 -20.67 -11.19
N VAL A 50 2.63 -20.33 -10.36
CA VAL A 50 2.06 -18.97 -10.29
C VAL A 50 3.17 -17.97 -9.96
N ASP A 51 3.92 -18.20 -8.86
CA ASP A 51 5.02 -17.31 -8.45
C ASP A 51 6.04 -17.09 -9.58
N ARG A 52 6.42 -18.17 -10.29
CA ARG A 52 7.35 -18.08 -11.43
C ARG A 52 6.76 -17.31 -12.63
N SER A 53 5.44 -17.33 -12.78
CA SER A 53 4.74 -16.65 -13.89
C SER A 53 4.58 -15.15 -13.66
N LEU A 54 4.73 -14.67 -12.41
CA LEU A 54 4.54 -13.24 -12.05
C LEU A 54 5.59 -12.32 -12.67
N GLY A 55 6.75 -12.85 -13.04
CA GLY A 55 7.82 -12.07 -13.66
C GLY A 55 8.77 -11.43 -12.66
N CYS A 56 9.22 -10.21 -12.96
CA CYS A 56 10.18 -9.49 -12.14
C CYS A 56 9.46 -8.61 -11.11
N GLU A 57 9.79 -8.78 -9.84
CA GLU A 57 9.34 -7.88 -8.78
C GLU A 57 9.86 -6.46 -9.03
N LEU A 58 8.96 -5.49 -9.04
CA LEU A 58 9.31 -4.07 -9.13
C LEU A 58 9.43 -3.44 -7.75
N PHE A 59 8.46 -3.70 -6.88
CA PHE A 59 8.45 -3.22 -5.50
C PHE A 59 7.40 -3.96 -4.68
N TYR A 60 7.61 -3.95 -3.38
CA TYR A 60 6.60 -4.39 -2.41
C TYR A 60 6.19 -3.23 -1.51
N LEU A 61 4.97 -3.31 -1.01
CA LEU A 61 4.39 -2.34 -0.09
C LEU A 61 3.99 -3.09 1.17
N SER A 62 4.50 -2.65 2.31
CA SER A 62 3.96 -3.07 3.60
C SER A 62 2.60 -2.41 3.77
N THR A 63 1.57 -3.22 3.89
CA THR A 63 0.22 -2.73 4.10
C THR A 63 -0.10 -2.71 5.59
N THR A 64 0.20 -1.64 6.26
CA THR A 64 -0.72 -1.20 7.30
C THR A 64 -2.04 -0.88 6.60
N PRO A 65 -3.22 -1.12 7.20
CA PRO A 65 -4.50 -0.99 6.51
C PRO A 65 -4.67 0.43 5.98
N SER A 66 -4.19 0.66 4.78
CA SER A 66 -4.27 1.93 4.10
C SER A 66 -5.36 1.86 3.04
N ARG A 67 -6.08 2.95 2.86
CA ARG A 67 -7.26 3.05 1.99
C ARG A 67 -6.97 2.68 0.53
N HIS A 68 -5.71 2.74 0.06
CA HIS A 68 -5.36 2.33 -1.30
C HIS A 68 -5.64 0.85 -1.61
N LEU A 69 -5.70 0.00 -0.59
CA LEU A 69 -6.09 -1.41 -0.75
C LEU A 69 -7.54 -1.57 -1.19
N ASN A 70 -8.40 -0.60 -0.86
CA ASN A 70 -9.78 -0.61 -1.33
C ASN A 70 -9.84 -0.34 -2.84
N ILE A 71 -8.95 0.53 -3.36
CA ILE A 71 -8.85 0.83 -4.79
C ILE A 71 -8.33 -0.40 -5.54
N LEU A 72 -7.32 -1.08 -5.01
CA LEU A 72 -6.75 -2.28 -5.61
C LEU A 72 -7.62 -3.54 -5.43
N HIS A 73 -8.82 -3.43 -4.89
CA HIS A 73 -9.76 -4.55 -4.71
C HIS A 73 -9.08 -5.82 -4.23
N TRP A 74 -8.70 -5.80 -2.97
CA TRP A 74 -7.93 -6.83 -2.32
C TRP A 74 -8.30 -8.27 -2.72
N SER A 75 -7.34 -9.03 -3.25
CA SER A 75 -7.49 -10.43 -3.65
C SER A 75 -6.19 -11.19 -3.41
N PRO A 76 -6.24 -12.43 -2.90
CA PRO A 76 -5.05 -13.27 -2.82
C PRO A 76 -4.51 -13.66 -4.21
N SER A 77 -5.38 -13.74 -5.22
CA SER A 77 -4.99 -14.07 -6.59
C SER A 77 -4.31 -12.89 -7.30
N PRO A 78 -3.32 -13.15 -8.17
CA PRO A 78 -2.68 -12.13 -8.98
C PRO A 78 -3.69 -11.35 -9.82
N LYS A 79 -3.59 -10.03 -9.85
CA LYS A 79 -4.45 -9.15 -10.64
C LYS A 79 -3.64 -8.22 -11.51
N ILE A 80 -4.17 -7.91 -12.69
CA ILE A 80 -3.58 -6.91 -13.58
C ILE A 80 -3.78 -5.53 -12.99
N LEU A 81 -2.70 -4.77 -12.91
CA LEU A 81 -2.69 -3.37 -12.51
C LEU A 81 -2.84 -2.52 -13.78
N THR A 82 -4.07 -2.05 -14.03
CA THR A 82 -4.37 -1.26 -15.22
C THR A 82 -3.96 0.20 -15.06
N THR A 83 -3.88 0.94 -16.17
CA THR A 83 -3.58 2.38 -16.13
C THR A 83 -4.63 3.15 -15.35
N GLU A 84 -5.90 2.77 -15.48
CA GLU A 84 -7.02 3.39 -14.75
C GLU A 84 -6.87 3.20 -13.25
N LEU A 85 -6.55 1.97 -12.78
CA LEU A 85 -6.29 1.70 -11.37
C LEU A 85 -5.07 2.48 -10.85
N LEU A 86 -4.03 2.62 -11.68
CA LEU A 86 -2.87 3.43 -11.33
C LEU A 86 -3.23 4.91 -11.18
N ASP A 87 -4.07 5.43 -12.07
CA ASP A 87 -4.54 6.81 -11.98
C ASP A 87 -5.35 7.04 -10.70
N GLU A 88 -6.26 6.14 -10.35
CA GLU A 88 -7.03 6.21 -9.11
C GLU A 88 -6.12 6.17 -7.86
N VAL A 89 -5.11 5.30 -7.84
CA VAL A 89 -4.14 5.21 -6.74
C VAL A 89 -3.30 6.49 -6.63
N LEU A 90 -2.85 7.03 -7.76
CA LEU A 90 -2.06 8.27 -7.80
C LEU A 90 -2.88 9.48 -7.36
N GLU A 91 -4.14 9.59 -7.78
CA GLU A 91 -5.06 10.64 -7.33
C GLU A 91 -5.28 10.58 -5.82
N PHE A 92 -5.57 9.38 -5.28
CA PHE A 92 -5.71 9.16 -3.86
C PHE A 92 -4.47 9.62 -3.06
N TYR A 93 -3.26 9.20 -3.47
CA TYR A 93 -2.05 9.64 -2.76
C TYR A 93 -1.79 11.14 -2.90
N ASN A 94 -2.11 11.73 -4.04
CA ASN A 94 -1.98 13.17 -4.22
C ASN A 94 -2.91 13.95 -3.27
N GLU A 95 -4.15 13.52 -3.12
CA GLU A 95 -5.09 14.12 -2.16
C GLU A 95 -4.62 13.98 -0.71
N GLU A 96 -4.11 12.80 -0.33
CA GLU A 96 -3.58 12.54 1.00
C GLU A 96 -2.31 13.36 1.31
N ILE A 97 -1.43 13.53 0.32
CA ILE A 97 -0.24 14.38 0.42
C ILE A 97 -0.65 15.84 0.64
N GLU A 98 -1.60 16.33 -0.14
CA GLU A 98 -2.09 17.72 0.00
C GLU A 98 -2.86 17.93 1.31
N TYR A 99 -3.58 16.91 1.80
CA TYR A 99 -4.18 16.95 3.12
C TYR A 99 -3.15 17.10 4.23
N ASN A 100 -2.10 16.26 4.23
CA ASN A 100 -1.04 16.33 5.24
C ASN A 100 -0.31 17.68 5.21
N LYS A 101 0.04 18.19 4.03
CA LYS A 101 0.66 19.51 3.88
C LYS A 101 -0.19 20.64 4.49
N ARG A 102 -1.51 20.62 4.23
CA ARG A 102 -2.43 21.60 4.80
C ARG A 102 -2.54 21.46 6.32
N SER A 103 -2.59 20.24 6.84
CA SER A 103 -2.66 19.98 8.28
C SER A 103 -1.39 20.44 9.00
N ILE A 104 -0.21 20.18 8.42
CA ILE A 104 1.07 20.68 8.93
C ILE A 104 1.08 22.23 8.95
N ALA A 105 0.65 22.86 7.87
CA ALA A 105 0.60 24.33 7.80
C ALA A 105 -0.36 24.91 8.85
N ASN A 106 -1.52 24.32 9.07
CA ASN A 106 -2.48 24.74 10.09
C ASN A 106 -1.92 24.60 11.51
N ASN A 107 -1.22 23.49 11.81
CA ASN A 107 -0.58 23.31 13.11
C ASN A 107 0.54 24.34 13.33
N LYS A 108 1.37 24.63 12.33
CA LYS A 108 2.41 25.69 12.40
C LYS A 108 1.78 27.07 12.62
N GLU A 109 0.67 27.38 11.98
CA GLU A 109 -0.06 28.64 12.22
C GLU A 109 -0.65 28.70 13.65
N THR A 110 -1.15 27.56 14.15
CA THR A 110 -1.66 27.46 15.52
C THR A 110 -0.56 27.70 16.54
N ILE A 111 0.60 27.08 16.36
CA ILE A 111 1.79 27.31 17.21
C ILE A 111 2.14 28.80 17.23
N ALA A 112 2.24 29.45 16.09
CA ALA A 112 2.57 30.89 16.01
C ALA A 112 1.56 31.78 16.80
N LYS A 113 0.27 31.40 16.76
CA LYS A 113 -0.77 32.11 17.55
C LYS A 113 -0.61 31.85 19.05
N LEU A 114 -0.27 30.63 19.45
CA LEU A 114 -0.04 30.25 20.84
C LEU A 114 1.21 30.92 21.41
N GLU A 115 2.29 30.95 20.67
CA GLU A 115 3.54 31.65 21.03
C GLU A 115 3.31 33.14 21.25
N ALA A 116 2.49 33.79 20.43
CA ALA A 116 2.13 35.20 20.61
C ALA A 116 1.30 35.45 21.87
N ARG A 117 0.55 34.44 22.35
CA ARG A 117 -0.23 34.51 23.60
C ARG A 117 0.63 34.25 24.83
N ILE A 118 1.63 33.37 24.74
CA ILE A 118 2.47 32.95 25.85
C ILE A 118 3.25 34.12 26.45
N VAL A 119 3.64 35.10 25.64
CA VAL A 119 4.34 36.33 26.04
C VAL A 119 3.57 37.15 27.09
N LYS A 120 2.26 36.98 27.14
CA LYS A 120 1.35 37.74 28.03
C LYS A 120 0.71 36.85 29.11
N ALA A 121 1.11 35.61 29.22
CA ALA A 121 0.49 34.61 30.08
C ALA A 121 1.00 34.74 31.54
N ASN A 122 0.15 34.41 32.51
CA ASN A 122 0.56 34.09 33.87
C ASN A 122 1.06 32.63 33.89
N VAL A 123 1.59 32.16 35.06
CA VAL A 123 2.21 30.85 35.17
C VAL A 123 1.26 29.69 34.75
N ASP A 124 0.01 29.70 35.24
CA ASP A 124 -0.95 28.62 34.96
C ASP A 124 -1.36 28.58 33.47
N LEU A 125 -1.45 29.77 32.85
CA LEU A 125 -1.78 29.89 31.44
C LEU A 125 -0.56 29.52 30.57
N TYR A 126 0.64 29.84 31.03
CA TYR A 126 1.88 29.47 30.37
C TYR A 126 2.01 27.94 30.22
N GLU A 127 1.78 27.19 31.30
CA GLU A 127 1.85 25.73 31.29
C GLU A 127 0.89 25.12 30.26
N LYS A 128 -0.38 25.56 30.29
CA LYS A 128 -1.39 25.08 29.33
C LYS A 128 -1.05 25.40 27.89
N ILE A 129 -0.56 26.59 27.60
CA ILE A 129 -0.17 26.97 26.23
C ILE A 129 1.05 26.16 25.79
N SER A 130 1.99 25.88 26.70
CA SER A 130 3.15 25.05 26.37
C SER A 130 2.73 23.62 26.02
N GLU A 131 1.82 23.02 26.78
CA GLU A 131 1.25 21.70 26.46
C GLU A 131 0.57 21.69 25.08
N GLU A 132 -0.25 22.70 24.77
CA GLU A 132 -0.90 22.81 23.45
C GLU A 132 0.12 22.95 22.30
N ILE A 133 1.25 23.64 22.53
CA ILE A 133 2.34 23.74 21.53
C ILE A 133 3.04 22.41 21.36
N ASP A 134 3.30 21.68 22.45
CA ASP A 134 3.94 20.36 22.39
C ASP A 134 3.06 19.34 21.64
N ASP A 135 1.75 19.33 21.91
CA ASP A 135 0.78 18.50 21.17
C ASP A 135 0.76 18.83 19.68
N CYS A 136 0.82 20.10 19.32
CA CYS A 136 0.90 20.53 17.91
C CYS A 136 2.22 20.06 17.25
N ASN A 137 3.33 20.16 17.98
CA ASN A 137 4.65 19.71 17.47
C ASN A 137 4.69 18.20 17.28
N GLU A 138 4.16 17.41 18.23
CA GLU A 138 4.03 15.97 18.09
C GLU A 138 3.17 15.59 16.89
N SER A 139 2.03 16.26 16.70
CA SER A 139 1.16 16.08 15.54
C SER A 139 1.87 16.41 14.23
N ILE A 140 2.68 17.48 14.19
CA ILE A 140 3.47 17.83 13.00
C ILE A 140 4.47 16.72 12.68
N GLY A 141 5.22 16.24 13.68
CA GLY A 141 6.18 15.14 13.48
C GLY A 141 5.53 13.91 12.87
N TYR A 142 4.40 13.47 13.41
CA TYR A 142 3.64 12.35 12.87
C TYR A 142 3.17 12.59 11.41
N LEU A 143 2.67 13.79 11.13
CA LEU A 143 2.20 14.14 9.78
C LEU A 143 3.34 14.26 8.76
N GLU A 144 4.54 14.70 9.19
CA GLU A 144 5.73 14.77 8.34
C GLU A 144 6.22 13.36 7.98
N ASP A 145 6.26 12.43 8.94
CA ASP A 145 6.59 11.03 8.69
C ASP A 145 5.57 10.35 7.74
N GLU A 146 4.27 10.60 7.95
CA GLU A 146 3.24 10.11 7.03
C GLU A 146 3.37 10.71 5.64
N LEU A 147 3.68 12.00 5.53
CA LEU A 147 3.87 12.69 4.27
C LEU A 147 5.03 12.07 3.47
N GLU A 148 6.16 11.79 4.12
CA GLU A 148 7.30 11.14 3.49
C GLU A 148 6.92 9.75 2.95
N ASN A 149 6.22 8.95 3.77
CA ASN A 149 5.76 7.63 3.36
C ASN A 149 4.78 7.69 2.18
N LYS A 150 3.79 8.59 2.21
CA LYS A 150 2.82 8.78 1.11
C LYS A 150 3.51 9.23 -0.17
N GLN A 151 4.51 10.12 -0.08
CA GLN A 151 5.29 10.57 -1.22
C GLN A 151 6.13 9.42 -1.81
N TYR A 152 6.71 8.56 -0.96
CA TYR A 152 7.42 7.37 -1.40
C TYR A 152 6.50 6.42 -2.17
N LEU A 153 5.30 6.15 -1.66
CA LEU A 153 4.32 5.28 -2.29
C LEU A 153 3.82 5.86 -3.62
N TYR A 154 3.50 7.16 -3.64
CA TYR A 154 3.16 7.88 -4.87
C TYR A 154 4.22 7.70 -5.96
N ASN A 155 5.49 7.90 -5.62
CA ASN A 155 6.59 7.78 -6.56
C ASN A 155 6.74 6.35 -7.12
N LYS A 156 6.47 5.32 -6.30
CA LYS A 156 6.47 3.92 -6.75
C LYS A 156 5.38 3.65 -7.80
N PHE A 157 4.16 4.10 -7.55
CA PHE A 157 3.06 3.94 -8.50
C PHE A 157 3.22 4.81 -9.74
N TYR A 158 3.77 6.02 -9.59
CA TYR A 158 4.09 6.89 -10.71
C TYR A 158 5.15 6.26 -11.63
N PHE A 159 6.19 5.64 -11.07
CA PHE A 159 7.17 4.87 -11.83
C PHE A 159 6.53 3.69 -12.57
N ALA A 160 5.66 2.92 -11.89
CA ALA A 160 4.94 1.81 -12.49
C ALA A 160 4.05 2.27 -13.67
N LYS A 161 3.35 3.40 -13.52
CA LYS A 161 2.58 4.03 -14.61
C LYS A 161 3.46 4.38 -15.79
N GLY A 162 4.63 4.97 -15.57
CA GLY A 162 5.59 5.32 -16.63
C GLY A 162 6.03 4.11 -17.46
N ILE A 163 6.05 2.90 -16.88
CA ILE A 163 6.34 1.67 -17.63
C ILE A 163 5.18 1.36 -18.60
N LEU A 164 3.93 1.49 -18.16
CA LEU A 164 2.75 1.22 -18.99
C LEU A 164 2.49 2.31 -20.04
N ASP A 165 2.82 3.56 -19.74
CA ASP A 165 2.67 4.67 -20.69
C ASP A 165 3.66 4.58 -21.86
N ASN A 166 4.71 3.77 -21.72
CA ASN A 166 5.62 3.47 -22.83
C ASN A 166 4.98 2.40 -23.75
N LYS A 167 4.53 2.80 -24.95
CA LYS A 167 3.85 1.92 -25.90
C LYS A 167 4.60 0.62 -26.20
N SER A 168 5.91 0.68 -26.35
CA SER A 168 6.73 -0.52 -26.60
C SER A 168 6.68 -1.51 -25.43
N ASN A 169 6.68 -1.02 -24.20
CA ASN A 169 6.55 -1.87 -23.02
C ASN A 169 5.12 -2.41 -22.86
N ALA A 170 4.11 -1.57 -23.13
CA ALA A 170 2.71 -1.92 -22.94
C ALA A 170 2.21 -3.00 -23.94
N GLU A 171 2.87 -3.19 -25.09
CA GLU A 171 2.56 -4.27 -26.03
C GLU A 171 2.98 -5.63 -25.49
N ASP A 172 4.18 -5.73 -24.92
CA ASP A 172 4.81 -7.00 -24.53
C ASP A 172 4.69 -7.30 -23.03
N TYR A 173 4.46 -6.29 -22.19
CA TYR A 173 4.49 -6.39 -20.74
C TYR A 173 3.20 -5.87 -20.10
N GLU A 174 2.92 -6.38 -18.92
CA GLU A 174 1.86 -5.90 -18.05
C GLU A 174 2.36 -5.84 -16.60
N LEU A 175 1.69 -5.03 -15.80
CA LEU A 175 1.90 -5.00 -14.36
C LEU A 175 0.87 -5.88 -13.69
N VAL A 176 1.34 -6.67 -12.72
CA VAL A 176 0.51 -7.53 -11.91
C VAL A 176 0.79 -7.25 -10.45
N TYR A 177 -0.23 -7.26 -9.62
CA TYR A 177 -0.05 -7.20 -8.18
C TYR A 177 -0.64 -8.44 -7.51
N THR A 178 0.02 -8.84 -6.42
CA THR A 178 -0.47 -9.91 -5.55
C THR A 178 -0.44 -9.43 -4.11
N LYS A 179 -1.20 -10.12 -3.27
CA LYS A 179 -1.07 -10.00 -1.83
C LYS A 179 -0.35 -11.23 -1.28
N CYS A 180 0.57 -10.99 -0.34
CA CYS A 180 1.21 -12.02 0.49
C CYS A 180 0.80 -11.85 1.94
#